data_0312755f15b1227465da18c6bb9a47d3
#
_entry.id   0312755f15b1227465da18c6bb9a47d3
#
_cell.length_a   1.000
_cell.length_b   1.000
_cell.length_c   1.000
_cell.angle_alpha   90.00
_cell.angle_beta   90.00
_cell.angle_gamma   90.00
#
_symmetry.space_group_name_H-M   'P 1'
#
loop_
_entity.id
_entity.type
_entity.pdbx_description
1 polymer ?
#
loop_
_entity_poly.entity_id
_entity_poly.type
_entity_poly.pdbx_seq_one_letter_code
_entity_poly.pdbx_strand_id
1 'polypeptide(L)'
;MTAFTAPAGEIAAFDTQRTGRMGELVVELELLRRGWITGNFNHSTMNSAGWDLFATRGNRSVRLRVKAKRPGVTNFRWSAKADGTVFLGHNGSDDDFVIAVSFEADGSHAAYVVPTRIVAEALEAEHQRWLAGTKRGGGSRKDTPMRSIYIDEREDGAPSHGFATRWAPYRNAWRLLEEADATL
;
A
#
# COMPACT_ATOMS: atom_id res chain seq x y z
N MET A 1 -11.10 5.97 35.45
CA MET A 1 -10.97 5.35 34.11
C MET A 1 -9.76 4.42 34.18
N THR A 2 -9.99 3.13 34.31
CA THR A 2 -8.93 2.11 34.34
C THR A 2 -8.46 1.89 32.90
N ALA A 3 -7.19 2.15 32.64
CA ALA A 3 -6.57 1.83 31.36
C ALA A 3 -6.66 0.30 31.16
N PHE A 4 -7.32 -0.10 30.08
CA PHE A 4 -7.34 -1.50 29.66
C PHE A 4 -5.94 -1.83 29.10
N THR A 5 -5.11 -2.41 29.95
CA THR A 5 -3.84 -3.00 29.50
C THR A 5 -4.20 -4.38 28.94
N ALA A 6 -4.24 -4.49 27.62
CA ALA A 6 -4.34 -5.80 26.99
C ALA A 6 -3.16 -6.66 27.46
N PRO A 7 -3.39 -7.94 27.86
CA PRO A 7 -2.30 -8.83 28.20
C PRO A 7 -1.35 -8.93 27.02
N ALA A 8 -0.04 -8.93 27.27
CA ALA A 8 1.01 -9.22 26.29
C ALA A 8 0.94 -10.73 25.95
N GLY A 9 -0.13 -11.13 25.29
CA GLY A 9 -0.43 -12.48 24.88
C GLY A 9 -0.58 -12.50 23.38
N GLU A 10 0.35 -13.19 22.74
CA GLU A 10 0.29 -13.72 21.39
C GLU A 10 -0.60 -12.90 20.45
N ILE A 11 0.00 -11.93 19.81
CA ILE A 11 -0.55 -11.41 18.54
C ILE A 11 -0.57 -12.64 17.63
N ALA A 12 -1.74 -13.27 17.53
CA ALA A 12 -1.97 -14.44 16.70
C ALA A 12 -1.34 -14.17 15.32
N ALA A 13 -0.64 -15.16 14.81
CA ALA A 13 0.10 -15.05 13.55
C ALA A 13 -0.72 -14.25 12.53
N PHE A 14 -0.24 -13.08 12.16
CA PHE A 14 -0.87 -12.22 11.17
C PHE A 14 -0.92 -12.98 9.86
N ASP A 15 -2.05 -13.60 9.54
CA ASP A 15 -2.26 -14.12 8.21
C ASP A 15 -2.45 -12.95 7.22
N THR A 16 -2.28 -13.22 5.96
CA THR A 16 -2.34 -12.20 4.91
C THR A 16 -3.73 -11.55 4.82
N GLN A 17 -4.80 -12.32 5.07
CA GLN A 17 -6.18 -11.81 5.00
C GLN A 17 -6.48 -10.86 6.14
N ARG A 18 -6.10 -11.22 7.38
CA ARG A 18 -6.26 -10.33 8.55
C ARG A 18 -5.45 -9.06 8.39
N THR A 19 -4.21 -9.16 7.93
CA THR A 19 -3.36 -7.99 7.68
C THR A 19 -4.01 -7.05 6.66
N GLY A 20 -4.53 -7.58 5.57
CA GLY A 20 -5.27 -6.80 4.58
C GLY A 20 -6.47 -6.09 5.18
N ARG A 21 -7.33 -6.83 5.91
CA ARG A 21 -8.52 -6.27 6.55
C ARG A 21 -8.19 -5.22 7.61
N MET A 22 -7.15 -5.44 8.41
CA MET A 22 -6.68 -4.43 9.37
C MET A 22 -6.22 -3.16 8.67
N GLY A 23 -5.53 -3.27 7.54
CA GLY A 23 -5.13 -2.12 6.73
C GLY A 23 -6.33 -1.31 6.24
N GLU A 24 -7.35 -1.97 5.70
CA GLU A 24 -8.60 -1.31 5.28
C GLU A 24 -9.28 -0.57 6.44
N LEU A 25 -9.40 -1.22 7.62
CA LEU A 25 -10.02 -0.62 8.80
C LEU A 25 -9.25 0.60 9.32
N VAL A 26 -7.91 0.54 9.31
CA VAL A 26 -7.06 1.68 9.67
C VAL A 26 -7.30 2.84 8.73
N VAL A 27 -7.32 2.60 7.42
CA VAL A 27 -7.56 3.64 6.42
C VAL A 27 -8.95 4.24 6.58
N GLU A 28 -9.98 3.41 6.74
CA GLU A 28 -11.35 3.86 6.94
C GLU A 28 -11.48 4.73 8.20
N LEU A 29 -10.90 4.31 9.33
CA LEU A 29 -10.87 5.07 10.57
C LEU A 29 -10.18 6.44 10.40
N GLU A 30 -9.03 6.46 9.72
CA GLU A 30 -8.29 7.70 9.48
C GLU A 30 -9.06 8.68 8.58
N LEU A 31 -9.78 8.17 7.59
CA LEU A 31 -10.66 8.97 6.74
C LEU A 31 -11.84 9.55 7.52
N LEU A 32 -12.54 8.74 8.30
CA LEU A 32 -13.65 9.17 9.14
C LEU A 32 -13.23 10.26 10.13
N ARG A 33 -12.06 10.12 10.78
CA ARG A 33 -11.50 11.15 11.67
C ARG A 33 -11.24 12.49 10.99
N ARG A 34 -11.02 12.47 9.69
CA ARG A 34 -10.81 13.67 8.85
C ARG A 34 -12.10 14.19 8.20
N GLY A 35 -13.25 13.62 8.57
CA GLY A 35 -14.56 14.06 8.07
C GLY A 35 -14.88 13.57 6.65
N TRP A 36 -14.21 12.51 6.17
CA TRP A 36 -14.61 11.85 4.94
C TRP A 36 -15.77 10.89 5.20
N ILE A 37 -16.66 10.77 4.24
CA ILE A 37 -17.66 9.70 4.18
C ILE A 37 -17.03 8.57 3.38
N THR A 38 -17.01 7.36 3.93
CA THR A 38 -16.34 6.21 3.33
C THR A 38 -17.32 5.11 2.94
N GLY A 39 -16.95 4.34 1.91
CA GLY A 39 -17.63 3.10 1.56
C GLY A 39 -16.62 2.06 1.12
N ASN A 40 -16.88 0.81 1.48
CA ASN A 40 -16.04 -0.33 1.16
C ASN A 40 -16.63 -1.11 -0.01
N PHE A 41 -15.88 -1.23 -1.11
CA PHE A 41 -16.31 -1.97 -2.30
C PHE A 41 -16.43 -3.48 -2.04
N ASN A 42 -15.62 -4.01 -1.13
CA ASN A 42 -15.62 -5.44 -0.81
C ASN A 42 -16.86 -5.90 -0.02
N HIS A 43 -17.64 -4.95 0.54
CA HIS A 43 -18.91 -5.27 1.21
C HIS A 43 -20.07 -5.50 0.23
N SER A 44 -20.02 -4.93 -0.95
CA SER A 44 -21.10 -5.00 -1.94
C SER A 44 -20.85 -6.04 -3.04
N THR A 45 -19.58 -6.31 -3.35
CA THR A 45 -19.20 -7.31 -4.37
C THR A 45 -17.88 -7.95 -3.95
N MET A 46 -17.92 -9.26 -3.70
CA MET A 46 -16.69 -10.02 -3.44
C MET A 46 -15.72 -9.84 -4.60
N ASN A 47 -14.51 -9.36 -4.32
CA ASN A 47 -13.44 -9.08 -5.28
C ASN A 47 -13.78 -7.98 -6.29
N SER A 48 -14.27 -6.84 -5.82
CA SER A 48 -14.36 -5.65 -6.68
C SER A 48 -12.99 -5.38 -7.32
N ALA A 49 -12.97 -5.47 -8.65
CA ALA A 49 -11.71 -5.42 -9.39
C ALA A 49 -11.11 -4.01 -9.31
N GLY A 50 -10.11 -3.86 -8.46
CA GLY A 50 -9.21 -2.71 -8.52
C GLY A 50 -9.24 -1.75 -7.33
N TRP A 51 -10.36 -1.58 -6.61
CA TRP A 51 -10.49 -0.63 -5.52
C TRP A 51 -11.03 -1.30 -4.26
N ASP A 52 -10.51 -0.89 -3.09
CA ASP A 52 -10.94 -1.41 -1.80
C ASP A 52 -11.92 -0.46 -1.13
N LEU A 53 -11.66 0.86 -1.19
CA LEU A 53 -12.47 1.90 -0.57
C LEU A 53 -12.74 3.05 -1.56
N PHE A 54 -13.87 3.73 -1.36
CA PHE A 54 -14.05 5.08 -1.87
C PHE A 54 -14.28 6.04 -0.70
N ALA A 55 -13.96 7.31 -0.89
CA ALA A 55 -14.21 8.33 0.12
C ALA A 55 -14.63 9.64 -0.53
N THR A 56 -15.57 10.35 0.11
CA THR A 56 -16.06 11.66 -0.34
C THR A 56 -15.99 12.68 0.78
N ARG A 57 -15.62 13.92 0.45
CA ARG A 57 -15.64 15.06 1.37
C ARG A 57 -15.90 16.34 0.59
N GLY A 58 -17.03 17.01 0.87
CA GLY A 58 -17.49 18.13 0.04
C GLY A 58 -17.68 17.70 -1.42
N ASN A 59 -17.03 18.36 -2.34
CA ASN A 59 -17.08 18.07 -3.77
C ASN A 59 -15.97 17.10 -4.22
N ARG A 60 -15.11 16.65 -3.30
CA ARG A 60 -14.00 15.76 -3.60
C ARG A 60 -14.42 14.30 -3.41
N SER A 61 -14.09 13.47 -4.37
CA SER A 61 -14.27 12.01 -4.29
C SER A 61 -12.99 11.32 -4.72
N VAL A 62 -12.54 10.34 -3.95
CA VAL A 62 -11.32 9.58 -4.22
C VAL A 62 -11.58 8.07 -4.16
N ARG A 63 -10.82 7.32 -4.96
CA ARG A 63 -10.81 5.86 -4.95
C ARG A 63 -9.49 5.38 -4.38
N LEU A 64 -9.56 4.40 -3.49
CA LEU A 64 -8.42 3.95 -2.71
C LEU A 64 -8.20 2.46 -2.88
N ARG A 65 -6.96 2.10 -3.13
CA ARG A 65 -6.48 0.74 -3.01
C ARG A 65 -5.60 0.61 -1.79
N VAL A 66 -5.93 -0.30 -0.89
CA VAL A 66 -5.19 -0.52 0.35
C VAL A 66 -4.24 -1.70 0.18
N LYS A 67 -3.00 -1.50 0.60
CA LYS A 67 -2.01 -2.56 0.75
C LYS A 67 -1.45 -2.51 2.15
N ALA A 68 -1.42 -3.64 2.83
CA ALA A 68 -0.88 -3.71 4.17
C ALA A 68 0.26 -4.73 4.26
N LYS A 69 1.26 -4.42 5.05
CA LYS A 69 2.32 -5.35 5.43
C LYS A 69 2.34 -5.54 6.95
N ARG A 70 2.63 -6.76 7.37
CA ARG A 70 2.82 -7.10 8.77
C ARG A 70 4.23 -6.74 9.25
N PRO A 71 4.47 -6.68 10.56
CA PRO A 71 5.81 -6.54 11.12
C PRO A 71 6.80 -7.54 10.55
N GLY A 72 8.04 -7.14 10.34
CA GLY A 72 9.11 -7.97 9.78
C GLY A 72 9.03 -8.22 8.27
N VAL A 73 8.00 -7.73 7.59
CA VAL A 73 7.91 -7.76 6.12
C VAL A 73 8.40 -6.42 5.58
N THR A 74 9.43 -6.44 4.74
CA THR A 74 10.12 -5.23 4.25
C THR A 74 9.53 -4.66 2.97
N ASN A 75 8.55 -5.35 2.34
CA ASN A 75 8.03 -4.95 1.04
C ASN A 75 6.50 -5.01 0.96
N PHE A 76 5.94 -4.15 0.14
CA PHE A 76 4.59 -4.29 -0.39
C PHE A 76 4.61 -5.05 -1.70
N ARG A 77 3.60 -5.91 -1.92
CA ARG A 77 3.50 -6.78 -3.09
C ARG A 77 2.21 -6.58 -3.85
N TRP A 78 2.32 -6.62 -5.17
CA TRP A 78 1.21 -6.60 -6.11
C TRP A 78 1.34 -7.77 -7.08
N SER A 79 0.21 -8.28 -7.56
CA SER A 79 0.17 -9.21 -8.67
C SER A 79 -0.20 -8.45 -9.94
N ALA A 80 0.65 -8.52 -10.94
CA ALA A 80 0.33 -8.04 -12.28
C ALA A 80 -0.54 -9.08 -13.01
N LYS A 81 -1.34 -8.62 -13.95
CA LYS A 81 -2.03 -9.46 -14.93
C LYS A 81 -1.05 -9.98 -15.99
N ALA A 82 -1.54 -10.81 -16.89
CA ALA A 82 -0.75 -11.38 -17.99
C ALA A 82 -0.15 -10.31 -18.92
N ASP A 83 -0.80 -9.16 -19.05
CA ASP A 83 -0.33 -7.99 -19.82
C ASP A 83 0.63 -7.08 -19.04
N GLY A 84 1.02 -7.46 -17.82
CA GLY A 84 1.87 -6.67 -16.93
C GLY A 84 1.13 -5.60 -16.13
N THR A 85 -0.14 -5.37 -16.36
CA THR A 85 -0.93 -4.34 -15.67
C THR A 85 -1.15 -4.71 -14.22
N VAL A 86 -0.87 -3.79 -13.29
CA VAL A 86 -1.12 -3.96 -11.85
C VAL A 86 -2.44 -3.31 -11.44
N PHE A 87 -2.73 -2.13 -11.96
CA PHE A 87 -3.91 -1.36 -11.61
C PHE A 87 -4.90 -1.33 -12.77
N LEU A 88 -6.13 -1.80 -12.50
CA LEU A 88 -7.22 -1.74 -13.46
C LEU A 88 -7.81 -0.34 -13.54
N GLY A 89 -8.06 0.10 -14.78
CA GLY A 89 -8.75 1.35 -15.04
C GLY A 89 -7.98 2.59 -14.56
N HIS A 90 -6.69 2.44 -14.29
CA HIS A 90 -5.84 3.56 -13.96
C HIS A 90 -5.55 4.36 -15.23
N ASN A 91 -6.26 5.46 -15.40
CA ASN A 91 -6.11 6.37 -16.55
C ASN A 91 -5.37 7.67 -16.16
N GLY A 92 -4.53 7.63 -15.12
CA GLY A 92 -3.85 8.82 -14.61
C GLY A 92 -4.76 9.79 -13.86
N SER A 93 -5.91 9.32 -13.37
CA SER A 93 -6.81 10.15 -12.56
C SER A 93 -6.11 10.56 -11.26
N ASP A 94 -6.12 11.86 -10.96
CA ASP A 94 -5.58 12.42 -9.72
C ASP A 94 -6.45 12.07 -8.49
N ASP A 95 -7.57 11.39 -8.72
CA ASP A 95 -8.51 10.94 -7.68
C ASP A 95 -8.23 9.50 -7.20
N ASP A 96 -7.19 8.86 -7.71
CA ASP A 96 -6.86 7.47 -7.43
C ASP A 96 -5.59 7.36 -6.60
N PHE A 97 -5.70 6.72 -5.43
CA PHE A 97 -4.58 6.56 -4.50
C PHE A 97 -4.38 5.12 -4.07
N VAL A 98 -3.13 4.80 -3.79
CA VAL A 98 -2.74 3.62 -3.02
C VAL A 98 -2.40 4.07 -1.62
N ILE A 99 -3.04 3.44 -0.63
CA ILE A 99 -2.68 3.60 0.78
C ILE A 99 -1.91 2.36 1.22
N ALA A 100 -0.59 2.52 1.40
CA ALA A 100 0.26 1.42 1.84
C ALA A 100 0.48 1.51 3.36
N VAL A 101 -0.08 0.55 4.11
CA VAL A 101 -0.06 0.51 5.57
C VAL A 101 1.02 -0.45 6.05
N SER A 102 1.98 0.06 6.82
CA SER A 102 3.02 -0.73 7.50
C SER A 102 2.66 -0.89 8.96
N PHE A 103 2.45 -2.12 9.41
CA PHE A 103 2.30 -2.42 10.82
C PHE A 103 3.66 -2.72 11.44
N GLU A 104 3.89 -2.21 12.64
CA GLU A 104 5.11 -2.41 13.42
C GLU A 104 4.88 -3.39 14.58
N ALA A 105 5.98 -3.93 15.13
CA ALA A 105 5.92 -4.94 16.18
C ALA A 105 5.31 -4.42 17.50
N ASP A 106 5.39 -3.12 17.74
CA ASP A 106 4.80 -2.44 18.91
C ASP A 106 3.30 -2.15 18.76
N GLY A 107 2.69 -2.58 17.64
CA GLY A 107 1.29 -2.31 17.31
C GLY A 107 1.03 -0.95 16.67
N SER A 108 2.04 -0.11 16.53
CA SER A 108 1.92 1.12 15.76
C SER A 108 1.83 0.86 14.25
N HIS A 109 1.46 1.87 13.49
CA HIS A 109 1.45 1.78 12.03
C HIS A 109 1.83 3.11 11.38
N ALA A 110 2.28 3.02 10.15
CA ALA A 110 2.45 4.16 9.25
C ALA A 110 1.67 3.91 7.96
N ALA A 111 1.02 4.95 7.43
CA ALA A 111 0.35 4.90 6.15
C ALA A 111 1.10 5.78 5.15
N TYR A 112 1.30 5.27 3.94
CA TYR A 112 1.83 6.05 2.82
C TYR A 112 0.68 6.33 1.86
N VAL A 113 0.33 7.60 1.70
CA VAL A 113 -0.75 8.07 0.81
C VAL A 113 -0.13 8.45 -0.51
N VAL A 114 -0.17 7.57 -1.49
CA VAL A 114 0.58 7.73 -2.75
C VAL A 114 -0.39 7.76 -3.94
N PRO A 115 -0.31 8.76 -4.83
CA PRO A 115 -1.07 8.72 -6.08
C PRO A 115 -0.79 7.43 -6.86
N THR A 116 -1.85 6.79 -7.37
CA THR A 116 -1.72 5.46 -8.03
C THR A 116 -0.73 5.48 -9.19
N ARG A 117 -0.65 6.59 -9.96
CA ARG A 117 0.32 6.73 -11.05
C ARG A 117 1.76 6.61 -10.58
N ILE A 118 2.10 7.24 -9.43
CA ILE A 118 3.45 7.16 -8.84
C ILE A 118 3.80 5.73 -8.43
N VAL A 119 2.83 5.02 -7.87
CA VAL A 119 3.03 3.60 -7.50
C VAL A 119 3.19 2.73 -8.75
N ALA A 120 2.40 2.97 -9.81
CA ALA A 120 2.49 2.23 -11.06
C ALA A 120 3.87 2.39 -11.73
N GLU A 121 4.33 3.63 -11.85
CA GLU A 121 5.67 3.97 -12.38
C GLU A 121 6.79 3.32 -11.54
N ALA A 122 6.67 3.39 -10.23
CA ALA A 122 7.63 2.80 -9.31
C ALA A 122 7.71 1.28 -9.43
N LEU A 123 6.55 0.60 -9.52
CA LEU A 123 6.49 -0.85 -9.68
C LEU A 123 7.10 -1.32 -11.00
N GLU A 124 6.83 -0.61 -12.09
CA GLU A 124 7.41 -0.92 -13.39
C GLU A 124 8.93 -0.71 -13.38
N ALA A 125 9.41 0.44 -12.91
CA ALA A 125 10.85 0.71 -12.82
C ALA A 125 11.59 -0.32 -11.96
N GLU A 126 11.02 -0.72 -10.82
CA GLU A 126 11.61 -1.73 -9.94
C GLU A 126 11.60 -3.11 -10.58
N HIS A 127 10.55 -3.45 -11.29
CA HIS A 127 10.47 -4.73 -11.96
C HIS A 127 11.49 -4.84 -13.10
N GLN A 128 11.64 -3.80 -13.91
CA GLN A 128 12.65 -3.75 -14.97
C GLN A 128 14.08 -3.83 -14.40
N ARG A 129 14.37 -3.11 -13.30
CA ARG A 129 15.64 -3.22 -12.59
C ARG A 129 15.88 -4.63 -12.05
N TRP A 130 14.84 -5.26 -11.49
CA TRP A 130 14.92 -6.63 -11.02
C TRP A 130 15.19 -7.59 -12.17
N LEU A 131 14.52 -7.49 -13.31
CA LEU A 131 14.72 -8.32 -14.49
C LEU A 131 16.15 -8.20 -15.06
N ALA A 132 16.70 -6.97 -15.09
CA ALA A 132 18.05 -6.71 -15.55
C ALA A 132 19.13 -7.32 -14.63
N GLY A 133 18.79 -7.70 -13.42
CA GLY A 133 19.73 -8.29 -12.47
C GLY A 133 19.93 -9.80 -12.68
N THR A 134 20.97 -10.32 -12.04
CA THR A 134 21.31 -11.75 -12.08
C THR A 134 20.64 -12.51 -10.93
N LYS A 135 20.30 -13.78 -11.13
CA LYS A 135 19.86 -14.67 -10.04
C LYS A 135 21.00 -14.93 -9.06
N ARG A 136 20.66 -15.25 -7.79
CA ARG A 136 21.64 -15.58 -6.74
C ARG A 136 22.60 -16.74 -7.12
N GLY A 137 22.18 -17.65 -7.99
CA GLY A 137 23.00 -18.77 -8.53
C GLY A 137 23.53 -18.53 -9.95
N GLY A 138 23.52 -17.30 -10.45
CA GLY A 138 23.86 -16.96 -11.83
C GLY A 138 22.69 -17.12 -12.81
N GLY A 139 22.85 -16.57 -14.01
CA GLY A 139 21.85 -16.60 -15.10
C GLY A 139 20.77 -15.51 -14.99
N SER A 140 20.02 -15.36 -16.06
CA SER A 140 18.98 -14.34 -16.21
C SER A 140 17.75 -14.63 -15.34
N ARG A 141 17.11 -13.57 -14.84
CA ARG A 141 15.80 -13.66 -14.18
C ARG A 141 14.70 -13.86 -15.22
N LYS A 142 13.68 -14.62 -14.86
CA LYS A 142 12.49 -14.80 -15.70
C LYS A 142 11.41 -13.86 -15.19
N ASP A 143 10.61 -13.31 -16.07
CA ASP A 143 9.47 -12.50 -15.71
C ASP A 143 8.49 -13.30 -14.83
N THR A 144 7.92 -12.61 -13.86
CA THR A 144 6.93 -13.14 -12.94
C THR A 144 5.81 -12.09 -12.76
N PRO A 145 4.60 -12.51 -12.42
CA PRO A 145 3.52 -11.55 -12.16
C PRO A 145 3.75 -10.74 -10.86
N MET A 146 4.74 -11.08 -10.06
CA MET A 146 4.98 -10.40 -8.79
C MET A 146 5.71 -9.06 -9.01
N ARG A 147 5.15 -8.00 -8.44
CA ARG A 147 5.74 -6.66 -8.36
C ARG A 147 5.93 -6.29 -6.90
N SER A 148 7.04 -5.65 -6.55
CA SER A 148 7.38 -5.35 -5.15
C SER A 148 8.02 -3.98 -5.00
N ILE A 149 7.64 -3.26 -3.94
CA ILE A 149 8.31 -2.05 -3.49
C ILE A 149 8.82 -2.29 -2.07
N TYR A 150 10.12 -2.13 -1.87
CA TYR A 150 10.78 -2.26 -0.58
C TYR A 150 10.88 -0.89 0.07
N ILE A 151 10.18 -0.69 1.19
CA ILE A 151 10.19 0.59 1.93
C ILE A 151 11.26 0.56 3.02
N ASP A 152 11.42 -0.59 3.69
CA ASP A 152 12.38 -0.75 4.76
C ASP A 152 13.73 -1.24 4.22
N GLU A 153 14.80 -0.98 4.95
CA GLU A 153 16.09 -1.60 4.68
C GLU A 153 15.97 -3.13 4.83
N ARG A 154 16.58 -3.82 3.91
CA ARG A 154 16.54 -5.29 3.91
C ARG A 154 17.63 -5.83 4.84
N GLU A 155 17.29 -6.83 5.65
CA GLU A 155 18.23 -7.51 6.53
C GLU A 155 19.43 -8.14 5.78
N ASP A 156 19.24 -8.47 4.48
CA ASP A 156 20.29 -9.00 3.62
C ASP A 156 21.24 -7.91 3.07
N GLY A 157 21.13 -6.68 3.52
CA GLY A 157 21.93 -5.54 3.09
C GLY A 157 21.65 -5.09 1.65
N ALA A 158 20.68 -5.71 0.97
CA ALA A 158 20.29 -5.26 -0.35
C ALA A 158 19.59 -3.89 -0.25
N PRO A 159 19.95 -2.92 -1.09
CA PRO A 159 19.40 -1.58 -1.00
C PRO A 159 17.88 -1.61 -1.18
N SER A 160 17.18 -0.82 -0.39
CA SER A 160 15.73 -0.56 -0.52
C SER A 160 15.37 0.20 -1.80
N HIS A 161 16.34 0.38 -2.69
CA HIS A 161 16.27 1.19 -3.90
C HIS A 161 15.81 2.64 -3.65
N GLY A 162 16.03 3.13 -2.41
CA GLY A 162 15.72 4.49 -2.01
C GLY A 162 14.23 4.77 -1.78
N PHE A 163 13.37 3.76 -1.74
CA PHE A 163 11.95 3.98 -1.51
C PHE A 163 11.65 4.52 -0.11
N ALA A 164 12.43 4.16 0.91
CA ALA A 164 12.30 4.75 2.24
C ALA A 164 12.39 6.28 2.19
N THR A 165 13.36 6.82 1.43
CA THR A 165 13.54 8.27 1.22
C THR A 165 12.52 8.82 0.23
N ARG A 166 12.31 8.18 -0.92
CA ARG A 166 11.42 8.66 -1.98
C ARG A 166 9.95 8.71 -1.54
N TRP A 167 9.53 7.82 -0.65
CA TRP A 167 8.16 7.76 -0.14
C TRP A 167 7.99 8.45 1.22
N ALA A 168 9.06 8.96 1.83
CA ALA A 168 8.98 9.74 3.06
C ALA A 168 7.98 10.91 2.98
N PRO A 169 7.89 11.69 1.89
CA PRO A 169 6.90 12.76 1.74
C PRO A 169 5.45 12.28 1.76
N TYR A 170 5.20 11.02 1.40
CA TYR A 170 3.86 10.41 1.38
C TYR A 170 3.46 9.81 2.73
N ARG A 171 4.39 9.74 3.69
CA ARG A 171 4.12 9.15 5.01
C ARG A 171 3.12 9.99 5.77
N ASN A 172 1.96 9.39 6.08
CA ASN A 172 0.83 10.03 6.75
C ASN A 172 0.35 11.33 6.05
N ALA A 173 0.58 11.46 4.76
CA ALA A 173 0.28 12.64 3.97
C ALA A 173 -1.19 12.67 3.50
N TRP A 174 -2.12 12.49 4.42
CA TRP A 174 -3.57 12.42 4.15
C TRP A 174 -4.13 13.67 3.48
N ARG A 175 -3.46 14.83 3.61
CA ARG A 175 -3.82 16.07 2.92
C ARG A 175 -3.85 15.91 1.39
N LEU A 176 -3.04 15.00 0.83
CA LEU A 176 -3.00 14.74 -0.60
C LEU A 176 -4.34 14.29 -1.19
N LEU A 177 -5.21 13.68 -0.38
CA LEU A 177 -6.55 13.30 -0.80
C LEU A 177 -7.45 14.51 -1.03
N GLU A 178 -7.11 15.68 -0.46
CA GLU A 178 -7.88 16.92 -0.57
C GLU A 178 -7.42 17.78 -1.76
N GLU A 179 -6.22 17.55 -2.26
CA GLU A 179 -5.60 18.31 -3.34
C GLU A 179 -6.01 17.73 -4.70
N ALA A 180 -6.45 18.59 -5.63
CA ALA A 180 -6.86 18.16 -6.98
C ALA A 180 -5.67 17.72 -7.85
N ASP A 181 -4.46 18.17 -7.49
CA ASP A 181 -3.21 17.84 -8.18
C ASP A 181 -2.18 17.44 -7.12
N ALA A 182 -2.27 16.19 -6.68
CA ALA A 182 -1.41 15.65 -5.62
C ALA A 182 0.00 15.33 -6.14
N THR A 183 0.65 16.29 -6.76
CA THR A 183 2.06 16.23 -7.10
C THR A 183 2.86 16.90 -5.98
N LEU A 184 3.74 16.14 -5.34
CA LEU A 184 4.76 16.65 -4.42
C LEU A 184 6.04 16.96 -5.19
#